data_0943c995022e6a649c0fea772406832b
#
_entry.id   0943c995022e6a649c0fea772406832b
#
_cell.length_a   1.000
_cell.length_b   1.000
_cell.length_c   1.000
_cell.angle_alpha   90.00
_cell.angle_beta   90.00
_cell.angle_gamma   90.00
#
_symmetry.space_group_name_H-M   'P 1'
#
loop_
_entity.id
_entity.type
_entity.pdbx_description
1 polymer ?
#
loop_
_entity_poly.entity_id
_entity_poly.type
_entity_poly.pdbx_seq_one_letter_code
_entity_poly.pdbx_strand_id
1 'polypeptide(L)'
;ATREIRLHGQERRYYHARIGVGGRMDTLQCAVVLAKLDRFDWEIEQRIQAGERYRKLLNDVPTVKQLAVRPDRTCVWGQFTIQVENREAVLEKLKAAGIPTAVHYPVPLHRQPAYQSLCRISGNLEYADAVAARVVSLPMHPYIDIDTQEGIVSAIAKAVA
;
A
#
# COMPACT_ATOMS: atom_id res chain seq x y z
N ALA A 1 28.46 2.23 11.26
CA ALA A 1 28.43 1.93 9.80
C ALA A 1 27.34 2.73 9.07
N THR A 2 26.03 2.59 9.39
CA THR A 2 24.93 3.25 8.65
C THR A 2 25.06 4.78 8.64
N ARG A 3 25.40 5.41 9.77
CA ARG A 3 25.63 6.86 9.86
C ARG A 3 26.80 7.31 8.98
N GLU A 4 27.86 6.54 8.88
CA GLU A 4 29.01 6.82 8.01
C GLU A 4 28.61 6.69 6.53
N ILE A 5 27.95 5.58 6.17
CA ILE A 5 27.55 5.29 4.78
C ILE A 5 26.66 6.41 4.21
N ARG A 6 25.67 6.87 4.96
CA ARG A 6 24.79 7.99 4.52
C ARG A 6 25.49 9.35 4.41
N LEU A 7 26.69 9.46 4.95
CA LEU A 7 27.56 10.64 4.90
C LEU A 7 28.79 10.39 4.03
N HIS A 8 28.63 9.72 2.89
CA HIS A 8 29.70 9.38 1.97
C HIS A 8 30.78 8.47 2.56
N GLY A 9 30.45 7.63 3.55
CA GLY A 9 31.40 6.78 4.25
C GLY A 9 32.32 7.52 5.23
N GLN A 10 31.96 8.73 5.62
CA GLN A 10 32.77 9.61 6.45
C GLN A 10 32.70 9.19 7.93
N GLU A 11 33.85 8.84 8.50
CA GLU A 11 34.02 8.57 9.93
C GLU A 11 34.21 9.88 10.73
N ARG A 12 35.03 10.77 10.21
CA ARG A 12 35.24 12.13 10.70
C ARG A 12 35.41 13.07 9.51
N ARG A 13 35.29 14.37 9.73
CA ARG A 13 35.31 15.39 8.67
C ARG A 13 36.46 15.18 7.70
N TYR A 14 36.13 14.98 6.41
CA TYR A 14 37.07 14.74 5.29
C TYR A 14 37.87 13.42 5.35
N TYR A 15 37.53 12.50 6.27
CA TYR A 15 38.14 11.18 6.34
C TYR A 15 37.08 10.11 6.08
N HIS A 16 37.21 9.44 4.94
CA HIS A 16 36.26 8.46 4.43
C HIS A 16 36.81 7.05 4.61
N ALA A 17 36.36 6.33 5.62
CA ALA A 17 36.77 4.97 5.93
C ALA A 17 35.98 3.91 5.13
N ARG A 18 34.93 4.31 4.42
CA ARG A 18 34.03 3.43 3.64
C ARG A 18 33.55 4.12 2.38
N ILE A 19 33.11 3.32 1.41
CA ILE A 19 32.31 3.83 0.30
C ILE A 19 30.90 4.11 0.82
N GLY A 20 30.35 5.28 0.51
CA GLY A 20 29.02 5.69 0.95
C GLY A 20 28.34 6.62 -0.03
N VAL A 21 27.15 7.07 0.33
CA VAL A 21 26.29 7.92 -0.48
C VAL A 21 25.89 9.20 0.26
N GLY A 22 25.43 10.20 -0.45
CA GLY A 22 24.80 11.39 0.11
C GLY A 22 23.37 11.10 0.56
N GLY A 23 23.20 10.29 1.61
CA GLY A 23 21.89 9.81 2.11
C GLY A 23 21.33 10.62 3.27
N ARG A 24 21.61 11.94 3.31
CA ARG A 24 21.05 12.83 4.31
C ARG A 24 19.60 13.22 3.96
N MET A 25 18.79 13.40 4.97
CA MET A 25 17.47 13.97 4.79
C MET A 25 17.60 15.50 4.61
N ASP A 26 16.86 16.05 3.67
CA ASP A 26 16.81 17.50 3.44
C ASP A 26 16.20 18.23 4.66
N THR A 27 16.73 19.39 5.01
CA THR A 27 16.32 20.14 6.19
C THR A 27 14.86 20.59 6.12
N LEU A 28 14.38 21.01 4.95
CA LEU A 28 12.98 21.40 4.77
C LEU A 28 12.06 20.19 4.92
N GLN A 29 12.44 19.05 4.37
CA GLN A 29 11.69 17.82 4.55
C GLN A 29 11.70 17.35 6.01
N CYS A 30 12.81 17.49 6.73
CA CYS A 30 12.87 17.23 8.16
C CYS A 30 11.87 18.09 8.94
N ALA A 31 11.79 19.38 8.64
CA ALA A 31 10.83 20.27 9.30
C ALA A 31 9.38 19.86 9.05
N VAL A 32 9.04 19.50 7.81
CA VAL A 32 7.70 18.99 7.45
C VAL A 32 7.39 17.69 8.20
N VAL A 33 8.33 16.74 8.23
CA VAL A 33 8.13 15.46 8.93
C VAL A 33 7.97 15.67 10.44
N LEU A 34 8.76 16.56 11.05
CA LEU A 34 8.63 16.87 12.48
C LEU A 34 7.24 17.40 12.82
N ALA A 35 6.73 18.37 12.03
CA ALA A 35 5.38 18.90 12.22
C ALA A 35 4.28 17.83 12.02
N LYS A 36 4.49 16.85 11.13
CA LYS A 36 3.56 15.73 10.93
C LYS A 36 3.60 14.71 12.06
N LEU A 37 4.73 14.54 12.74
CA LEU A 37 4.88 13.59 13.85
C LEU A 37 3.95 13.94 15.02
N ASP A 38 3.63 15.21 15.24
CA ASP A 38 2.70 15.64 16.30
C ASP A 38 1.29 15.07 16.12
N ARG A 39 0.90 14.68 14.90
CA ARG A 39 -0.40 14.07 14.57
C ARG A 39 -0.30 12.58 14.20
N PHE A 40 0.88 12.01 14.23
CA PHE A 40 1.12 10.68 13.68
C PHE A 40 0.30 9.59 14.37
N ASP A 41 0.25 9.60 15.70
CA ASP A 41 -0.51 8.61 16.49
C ASP A 41 -2.00 8.69 16.19
N TRP A 42 -2.55 9.91 16.10
CA TRP A 42 -3.93 10.12 15.69
C TRP A 42 -4.19 9.63 14.26
N GLU A 43 -3.29 9.90 13.31
CA GLU A 43 -3.43 9.41 11.92
C GLU A 43 -3.41 7.87 11.86
N ILE A 44 -2.61 7.21 12.68
CA ILE A 44 -2.61 5.74 12.81
C ILE A 44 -3.97 5.23 13.28
N GLU A 45 -4.52 5.81 14.34
CA GLU A 45 -5.84 5.43 14.86
C GLU A 45 -6.94 5.62 13.81
N GLN A 46 -6.96 6.76 13.11
CA GLN A 46 -7.94 7.01 12.04
C GLN A 46 -7.82 6.01 10.89
N ARG A 47 -6.60 5.63 10.50
CA ARG A 47 -6.40 4.58 9.48
C ARG A 47 -6.91 3.22 9.92
N ILE A 48 -6.68 2.84 11.17
CA ILE A 48 -7.22 1.59 11.73
C ILE A 48 -8.74 1.61 11.69
N GLN A 49 -9.36 2.69 12.17
CA GLN A 49 -10.83 2.85 12.15
C GLN A 49 -11.41 2.82 10.73
N ALA A 50 -10.78 3.53 9.78
CA ALA A 50 -11.21 3.52 8.38
C ALA A 50 -11.09 2.11 7.76
N GLY A 51 -10.02 1.37 8.07
CA GLY A 51 -9.86 -0.01 7.62
C GLY A 51 -10.92 -0.94 8.18
N GLU A 52 -11.24 -0.83 9.47
CA GLU A 52 -12.31 -1.63 10.10
C GLU A 52 -13.70 -1.28 9.55
N ARG A 53 -13.97 -0.01 9.23
CA ARG A 53 -15.22 0.38 8.55
C ARG A 53 -15.33 -0.27 7.17
N TYR A 54 -14.28 -0.19 6.34
CA TYR A 54 -14.27 -0.88 5.05
C TYR A 54 -14.53 -2.38 5.20
N ARG A 55 -13.87 -3.02 6.17
CA ARG A 55 -14.06 -4.46 6.42
C ARG A 55 -15.52 -4.80 6.75
N LYS A 56 -16.18 -3.99 7.57
CA LYS A 56 -17.59 -4.17 7.92
C LYS A 56 -18.50 -3.96 6.71
N LEU A 57 -18.34 -2.86 5.99
CA LEU A 57 -19.14 -2.52 4.82
C LEU A 57 -19.01 -3.56 3.69
N LEU A 58 -17.81 -4.09 3.48
CA LEU A 58 -17.54 -5.08 2.44
C LEU A 58 -18.02 -6.51 2.81
N ASN A 59 -18.44 -6.78 4.05
CA ASN A 59 -19.06 -8.06 4.40
C ASN A 59 -20.37 -8.28 3.64
N ASP A 60 -21.05 -7.22 3.26
CA ASP A 60 -22.30 -7.27 2.48
C ASP A 60 -22.05 -7.41 0.96
N VAL A 61 -20.78 -7.52 0.53
CA VAL A 61 -20.37 -7.71 -0.87
C VAL A 61 -19.58 -9.01 -1.03
N PRO A 62 -20.24 -10.18 -1.03
CA PRO A 62 -19.58 -11.49 -0.95
C PRO A 62 -18.68 -11.84 -2.14
N THR A 63 -18.87 -11.17 -3.28
CA THR A 63 -18.02 -11.31 -4.47
C THR A 63 -16.65 -10.65 -4.32
N VAL A 64 -16.47 -9.79 -3.31
CA VAL A 64 -15.21 -9.15 -2.98
C VAL A 64 -14.47 -9.97 -1.92
N LYS A 65 -13.23 -10.38 -2.23
CA LYS A 65 -12.40 -11.06 -1.25
C LYS A 65 -11.52 -10.07 -0.50
N GLN A 66 -11.69 -9.99 0.81
CA GLN A 66 -10.89 -9.16 1.70
C GLN A 66 -9.59 -9.88 2.12
N LEU A 67 -8.56 -9.09 2.44
CA LEU A 67 -7.33 -9.61 3.04
C LEU A 67 -7.56 -9.92 4.52
N ALA A 68 -7.10 -11.08 4.96
CA ALA A 68 -7.15 -11.45 6.37
C ALA A 68 -6.07 -10.71 7.16
N VAL A 69 -6.47 -10.13 8.30
CA VAL A 69 -5.55 -9.65 9.33
C VAL A 69 -5.52 -10.67 10.45
N ARG A 70 -4.35 -11.12 10.84
CA ARG A 70 -4.19 -12.06 11.95
C ARG A 70 -4.66 -11.41 13.25
N PRO A 71 -5.31 -12.16 14.16
CA PRO A 71 -5.84 -11.60 15.39
C PRO A 71 -4.75 -11.12 16.38
N ASP A 72 -3.52 -11.60 16.23
CA ASP A 72 -2.36 -11.20 17.03
C ASP A 72 -1.57 -10.02 16.42
N ARG A 73 -2.13 -9.33 15.42
CA ARG A 73 -1.50 -8.21 14.71
C ARG A 73 -2.47 -7.05 14.55
N THR A 74 -1.92 -5.85 14.52
CA THR A 74 -2.60 -4.64 14.08
C THR A 74 -2.21 -4.30 12.65
N CYS A 75 -3.11 -3.69 11.90
CA CYS A 75 -2.85 -3.21 10.55
C CYS A 75 -3.20 -1.73 10.44
N VAL A 76 -2.24 -0.91 10.06
CA VAL A 76 -2.42 0.54 9.87
C VAL A 76 -2.93 0.91 8.48
N TRP A 77 -3.16 -0.08 7.63
CA TRP A 77 -3.73 0.10 6.30
C TRP A 77 -3.05 1.22 5.49
N GLY A 78 -1.76 1.08 5.26
CA GLY A 78 -1.06 1.95 4.31
C GLY A 78 -1.75 1.98 2.94
N GLN A 79 -2.30 0.83 2.56
CA GLN A 79 -3.19 0.60 1.42
C GLN A 79 -4.30 -0.34 1.87
N PHE A 80 -5.54 -0.10 1.43
CA PHE A 80 -6.64 -1.03 1.65
C PHE A 80 -6.91 -1.78 0.34
N THR A 81 -6.44 -3.02 0.27
CA THR A 81 -6.47 -3.84 -0.95
C THR A 81 -7.51 -4.96 -0.83
N ILE A 82 -8.31 -5.10 -1.86
CA ILE A 82 -9.31 -6.16 -2.05
C ILE A 82 -8.95 -6.99 -3.29
N GLN A 83 -9.57 -8.14 -3.45
CA GLN A 83 -9.51 -8.93 -4.68
C GLN A 83 -10.91 -9.00 -5.31
N VAL A 84 -10.96 -8.80 -6.61
CA VAL A 84 -12.18 -8.89 -7.42
C VAL A 84 -11.92 -9.73 -8.66
N GLU A 85 -12.93 -10.43 -9.14
CA GLU A 85 -12.85 -11.06 -10.46
C GLU A 85 -13.04 -10.00 -11.56
N ASN A 86 -12.56 -10.27 -12.76
CA ASN A 86 -12.64 -9.35 -13.90
C ASN A 86 -12.17 -7.91 -13.57
N ARG A 87 -11.04 -7.82 -12.86
CA ARG A 87 -10.49 -6.55 -12.33
C ARG A 87 -10.56 -5.39 -13.31
N GLU A 88 -10.21 -5.58 -14.58
CA GLU A 88 -10.16 -4.49 -15.56
C GLU A 88 -11.55 -3.87 -15.79
N ALA A 89 -12.60 -4.70 -15.92
CA ALA A 89 -13.97 -4.22 -16.04
C ALA A 89 -14.44 -3.49 -14.76
N VAL A 90 -14.05 -3.98 -13.59
CA VAL A 90 -14.37 -3.32 -12.31
C VAL A 90 -13.67 -1.97 -12.22
N LEU A 91 -12.39 -1.87 -12.61
CA LEU A 91 -11.63 -0.62 -12.62
C LEU A 91 -12.26 0.43 -13.56
N GLU A 92 -12.71 0.02 -14.73
CA GLU A 92 -13.41 0.92 -15.68
C GLU A 92 -14.72 1.46 -15.09
N LYS A 93 -15.54 0.59 -14.48
CA LYS A 93 -16.79 1.00 -13.83
C LYS A 93 -16.53 1.95 -12.65
N LEU A 94 -15.53 1.67 -11.80
CA LEU A 94 -15.15 2.54 -10.68
C LEU A 94 -14.62 3.89 -11.16
N LYS A 95 -13.80 3.91 -12.21
CA LYS A 95 -13.31 5.14 -12.84
C LYS A 95 -14.46 5.98 -13.40
N ALA A 96 -15.44 5.34 -14.05
CA ALA A 96 -16.65 6.03 -14.55
C ALA A 96 -17.50 6.60 -13.42
N ALA A 97 -17.49 5.96 -12.24
CA ALA A 97 -18.14 6.46 -11.02
C ALA A 97 -17.30 7.51 -10.26
N GLY A 98 -16.14 7.91 -10.77
CA GLY A 98 -15.26 8.90 -10.14
C GLY A 98 -14.49 8.37 -8.91
N ILE A 99 -14.42 7.06 -8.71
CA ILE A 99 -13.70 6.45 -7.60
C ILE A 99 -12.24 6.20 -8.00
N PRO A 100 -11.26 6.90 -7.41
CA PRO A 100 -9.85 6.67 -7.69
C PRO A 100 -9.41 5.32 -7.08
N THR A 101 -8.76 4.50 -7.90
CA THR A 101 -8.23 3.20 -7.48
C THR A 101 -6.80 3.03 -7.93
N ALA A 102 -6.07 2.11 -7.31
CA ALA A 102 -4.72 1.74 -7.71
C ALA A 102 -4.55 0.22 -7.67
N VAL A 103 -3.51 -0.28 -8.35
CA VAL A 103 -3.17 -1.71 -8.34
C VAL A 103 -1.79 -1.90 -7.72
N HIS A 104 -1.73 -2.53 -6.57
CA HIS A 104 -0.48 -2.81 -5.85
C HIS A 104 -0.33 -4.32 -5.60
N TYR A 105 0.37 -5.08 -6.49
CA TYR A 105 1.00 -4.65 -7.74
C TYR A 105 0.56 -5.54 -8.90
N PRO A 106 0.47 -5.04 -10.15
CA PRO A 106 -0.10 -5.81 -11.25
C PRO A 106 0.83 -6.92 -11.75
N VAL A 107 2.13 -6.77 -11.52
CA VAL A 107 3.15 -7.73 -11.97
C VAL A 107 4.00 -8.16 -10.77
N PRO A 108 3.97 -9.44 -10.37
CA PRO A 108 4.82 -9.98 -9.30
C PRO A 108 6.32 -9.86 -9.65
N LEU A 109 7.18 -9.80 -8.63
CA LEU A 109 8.63 -9.63 -8.83
C LEU A 109 9.26 -10.68 -9.73
N HIS A 110 8.85 -11.95 -9.60
CA HIS A 110 9.39 -13.04 -10.43
C HIS A 110 8.99 -12.93 -11.92
N ARG A 111 7.98 -12.11 -12.25
CA ARG A 111 7.55 -11.81 -13.61
C ARG A 111 8.16 -10.53 -14.17
N GLN A 112 8.84 -9.74 -13.35
CA GLN A 112 9.47 -8.50 -13.80
C GLN A 112 10.65 -8.81 -14.73
N PRO A 113 10.75 -8.18 -15.93
CA PRO A 113 11.82 -8.45 -16.89
C PRO A 113 13.22 -8.35 -16.30
N ALA A 114 13.44 -7.38 -15.41
CA ALA A 114 14.73 -7.15 -14.75
C ALA A 114 15.19 -8.33 -13.86
N TYR A 115 14.28 -9.16 -13.40
CA TYR A 115 14.57 -10.24 -12.45
C TYR A 115 14.46 -11.64 -13.05
N GLN A 116 13.83 -11.80 -14.23
CA GLN A 116 13.57 -13.12 -14.83
C GLN A 116 14.83 -13.98 -15.00
N SER A 117 15.98 -13.33 -15.35
CA SER A 117 17.26 -14.02 -15.52
C SER A 117 18.09 -14.10 -14.23
N LEU A 118 17.77 -13.33 -13.20
CA LEU A 118 18.55 -13.20 -11.98
C LEU A 118 17.93 -13.95 -10.79
N CYS A 119 16.63 -14.20 -10.81
CA CYS A 119 15.94 -14.82 -9.69
C CYS A 119 15.87 -16.34 -9.84
N ARG A 120 16.22 -17.03 -8.75
CA ARG A 120 15.90 -18.45 -8.59
C ARG A 120 14.50 -18.57 -7.96
N ILE A 121 13.58 -19.16 -8.70
CA ILE A 121 12.23 -19.47 -8.18
C ILE A 121 12.31 -20.78 -7.39
N SER A 122 11.79 -20.77 -6.16
CA SER A 122 11.63 -21.95 -5.33
C SER A 122 10.15 -22.21 -5.10
N GLY A 123 9.66 -23.37 -5.50
CA GLY A 123 8.26 -23.76 -5.39
C GLY A 123 7.36 -23.18 -6.48
N ASN A 124 6.03 -23.23 -6.22
CA ASN A 124 4.99 -22.73 -7.13
C ASN A 124 4.55 -21.33 -6.71
N LEU A 125 4.54 -20.38 -7.64
CA LEU A 125 4.12 -18.99 -7.44
C LEU A 125 2.77 -18.65 -8.12
N GLU A 126 2.01 -19.64 -8.54
CA GLU A 126 0.70 -19.45 -9.19
C GLU A 126 -0.27 -18.63 -8.32
N TYR A 127 -0.21 -18.80 -7.01
CA TYR A 127 -1.04 -18.01 -6.10
C TYR A 127 -0.68 -16.50 -6.15
N ALA A 128 0.62 -16.17 -6.22
CA ALA A 128 1.07 -14.80 -6.37
C ALA A 128 0.62 -14.18 -7.71
N ASP A 129 0.70 -14.95 -8.80
CA ASP A 129 0.22 -14.55 -10.11
C ASP A 129 -1.31 -14.32 -10.08
N ALA A 130 -2.06 -15.26 -9.50
CA ALA A 130 -3.52 -15.15 -9.39
C ALA A 130 -3.98 -13.96 -8.53
N VAL A 131 -3.27 -13.66 -7.45
CA VAL A 131 -3.55 -12.48 -6.60
C VAL A 131 -3.23 -11.20 -7.34
N ALA A 132 -2.08 -11.10 -8.01
CA ALA A 132 -1.68 -9.93 -8.79
C ALA A 132 -2.68 -9.59 -9.89
N ALA A 133 -3.36 -10.59 -10.46
CA ALA A 133 -4.40 -10.38 -11.47
C ALA A 133 -5.70 -9.80 -10.91
N ARG A 134 -5.94 -9.90 -9.58
CA ARG A 134 -7.23 -9.58 -8.94
C ARG A 134 -7.21 -8.41 -7.99
N VAL A 135 -6.03 -7.99 -7.51
CA VAL A 135 -5.91 -6.93 -6.49
C VAL A 135 -6.32 -5.56 -6.99
N VAL A 136 -7.09 -4.86 -6.17
CA VAL A 136 -7.47 -3.45 -6.34
C VAL A 136 -7.33 -2.76 -4.99
N SER A 137 -6.65 -1.63 -4.94
CA SER A 137 -6.52 -0.80 -3.74
C SER A 137 -7.51 0.36 -3.78
N LEU A 138 -8.29 0.48 -2.72
CA LEU A 138 -9.31 1.51 -2.53
C LEU A 138 -8.69 2.79 -1.95
N PRO A 139 -9.36 3.95 -2.08
CA PRO A 139 -8.95 5.17 -1.42
C PRO A 139 -8.78 4.96 0.08
N MET A 140 -7.61 5.29 0.62
CA MET A 140 -7.29 5.06 2.03
C MET A 140 -6.39 6.15 2.60
N HIS A 141 -6.93 6.95 3.51
CA HIS A 141 -6.19 7.96 4.25
C HIS A 141 -6.87 8.25 5.61
N PRO A 142 -6.19 8.88 6.58
CA PRO A 142 -6.73 9.06 7.93
C PRO A 142 -7.91 10.04 8.01
N TYR A 143 -8.18 10.81 6.96
CA TYR A 143 -9.22 11.83 6.91
C TYR A 143 -10.45 11.39 6.11
N ILE A 144 -10.54 10.11 5.71
CA ILE A 144 -11.69 9.60 4.95
C ILE A 144 -12.91 9.46 5.87
N ASP A 145 -14.00 10.12 5.51
CA ASP A 145 -15.26 10.06 6.26
C ASP A 145 -16.08 8.81 5.94
N ILE A 146 -17.13 8.62 6.71
CA ILE A 146 -18.03 7.46 6.61
C ILE A 146 -18.79 7.49 5.29
N ASP A 147 -19.40 8.62 4.94
CA ASP A 147 -20.24 8.77 3.76
C ASP A 147 -19.45 8.47 2.47
N THR A 148 -18.21 8.97 2.42
CA THR A 148 -17.27 8.66 1.32
C THR A 148 -16.99 7.16 1.23
N GLN A 149 -16.75 6.47 2.35
CA GLN A 149 -16.50 5.03 2.34
C GLN A 149 -17.75 4.23 1.92
N GLU A 150 -18.92 4.60 2.39
CA GLU A 150 -20.20 3.98 1.98
C GLU A 150 -20.44 4.17 0.48
N GLY A 151 -20.19 5.37 -0.04
CA GLY A 151 -20.26 5.66 -1.48
C GLY A 151 -19.32 4.79 -2.29
N ILE A 152 -18.07 4.63 -1.85
CA ILE A 152 -17.07 3.77 -2.49
C ILE A 152 -17.53 2.31 -2.49
N VAL A 153 -17.99 1.78 -1.35
CA VAL A 153 -18.44 0.38 -1.26
C VAL A 153 -19.70 0.14 -2.09
N SER A 154 -20.64 1.11 -2.12
CA SER A 154 -21.81 1.04 -3.00
C SER A 154 -21.40 0.98 -4.49
N ALA A 155 -20.41 1.79 -4.90
CA ALA A 155 -19.90 1.75 -6.27
C ALA A 155 -19.22 0.40 -6.58
N ILE A 156 -18.47 -0.16 -5.63
CA ILE A 156 -17.85 -1.50 -5.76
C ILE A 156 -18.93 -2.56 -5.94
N ALA A 157 -19.94 -2.59 -5.09
CA ALA A 157 -21.03 -3.57 -5.18
C ALA A 157 -21.70 -3.56 -6.55
N LYS A 158 -21.94 -2.36 -7.12
CA LYS A 158 -22.47 -2.20 -8.49
C LYS A 158 -21.47 -2.62 -9.57
N ALA A 159 -20.17 -2.43 -9.33
CA ALA A 159 -19.14 -2.74 -10.32
C ALA A 159 -18.90 -4.25 -10.45
N VAL A 160 -19.06 -5.01 -9.35
CA VAL A 160 -18.82 -6.47 -9.31
C VAL A 160 -20.10 -7.30 -9.55
N ALA A 161 -21.26 -6.66 -9.59
CA ALA A 161 -22.51 -7.27 -10.02
C ALA A 161 -22.52 -7.44 -11.55
#